data_69feb0f65c474625895798690f0cdac4
#
_entry.id   69feb0f65c474625895798690f0cdac4
#
_cell.length_a   1.000
_cell.length_b   1.000
_cell.length_c   1.000
_cell.angle_alpha   90.00
_cell.angle_beta   90.00
_cell.angle_gamma   90.00
#
_symmetry.space_group_name_H-M   'P 1'
#
loop_
_entity.id
_entity.type
_entity.pdbx_description
1 polymer ?
#
loop_
_entity_poly.entity_id
_entity_poly.type
_entity_poly.pdbx_seq_one_letter_code
_entity_poly.pdbx_strand_id
1 'polypeptide(L)'
;MKKKVKAVMPYIRKGIINFKMGPYEAWIKIGGQVAKPHYPCLKKIVGFFHNYELPSFGISNKEARLRFIEPINRKFDAFPDYCRYEIIPMIWDCWPCLDDRMSAWLKKHDVKTAIFTSRQNAERIQKRFPDMNILVVTEGVDTSKHHEGKLLKDRKIDFLEYGRTNKLVIGESDFEGINHLCTGNLKKRLTDEELEDAMADAKTTIVLTKNYTDPAIGADVETLTQRYWENMLSRIVMVGHAPQELVDLIGYNPVIEVPIGYNSEANFRNEVKNILEHIEDYQPLVDKNREMAVKLAPWNLRMQHVKEWLVGLGYDA
;
A
#
# COMPACT_ATOMS: atom_id res chain seq x y z
N MET A 1 5.40 27.75 21.12
CA MET A 1 4.26 26.81 21.31
C MET A 1 4.37 25.79 20.19
N LYS A 2 4.34 24.48 20.50
CA LYS A 2 4.41 23.42 19.49
C LYS A 2 3.15 23.42 18.61
N LYS A 3 3.30 23.16 17.31
CA LYS A 3 2.15 23.01 16.40
C LYS A 3 1.43 21.68 16.66
N LYS A 4 0.11 21.71 16.83
CA LYS A 4 -0.69 20.50 17.00
C LYS A 4 -0.89 19.82 15.67
N VAL A 5 -0.58 18.53 15.59
CA VAL A 5 -0.84 17.71 14.41
C VAL A 5 -2.21 17.05 14.53
N LYS A 6 -3.08 17.30 13.55
CA LYS A 6 -4.39 16.67 13.47
C LYS A 6 -4.54 15.91 12.17
N ALA A 7 -4.77 14.60 12.24
CA ALA A 7 -5.10 13.82 11.08
C ALA A 7 -6.50 14.17 10.55
N VAL A 8 -6.67 14.15 9.25
CA VAL A 8 -7.94 14.40 8.59
C VAL A 8 -8.42 13.14 7.90
N MET A 9 -9.66 12.77 8.19
CA MET A 9 -10.26 11.57 7.59
C MET A 9 -10.17 11.62 6.06
N PRO A 10 -9.62 10.57 5.42
CA PRO A 10 -9.57 10.48 3.97
C PRO A 10 -10.97 10.51 3.36
N TYR A 11 -11.07 11.06 2.15
CA TYR A 11 -12.32 11.00 1.41
C TYR A 11 -12.58 9.58 0.90
N ILE A 12 -13.71 9.01 1.30
CA ILE A 12 -14.13 7.66 0.90
C ILE A 12 -14.98 7.75 -0.37
N ARG A 13 -14.51 7.16 -1.46
CA ARG A 13 -15.32 6.94 -2.65
C ARG A 13 -16.13 5.65 -2.49
N LYS A 14 -17.44 5.74 -2.67
CA LYS A 14 -18.33 4.56 -2.61
C LYS A 14 -17.88 3.50 -3.63
N GLY A 15 -17.65 2.28 -3.17
CA GLY A 15 -17.25 1.13 -4.02
C GLY A 15 -15.75 1.02 -4.35
N ILE A 16 -14.90 1.85 -3.72
CA ILE A 16 -13.44 1.75 -3.86
C ILE A 16 -12.86 1.42 -2.48
N ILE A 17 -11.99 0.39 -2.42
CA ILE A 17 -11.22 0.07 -1.21
C ILE A 17 -10.39 1.30 -0.86
N ASN A 18 -10.59 1.81 0.36
CA ASN A 18 -9.88 2.99 0.80
C ASN A 18 -8.71 2.61 1.71
N PHE A 19 -7.59 2.23 1.10
CA PHE A 19 -6.35 1.88 1.80
C PHE A 19 -5.83 2.99 2.74
N LYS A 20 -6.25 4.24 2.52
CA LYS A 20 -5.90 5.38 3.38
C LYS A 20 -6.63 5.37 4.72
N MET A 21 -7.68 4.56 4.88
CA MET A 21 -8.40 4.45 6.16
C MET A 21 -7.58 3.72 7.23
N GLY A 22 -6.82 2.69 6.86
CA GLY A 22 -6.00 1.93 7.80
C GLY A 22 -5.08 2.83 8.66
N PRO A 23 -4.21 3.65 8.07
CA PRO A 23 -3.36 4.57 8.84
C PRO A 23 -4.14 5.65 9.58
N TYR A 24 -5.27 6.14 9.06
CA TYR A 24 -6.12 7.10 9.77
C TYR A 24 -6.74 6.49 11.05
N GLU A 25 -7.29 5.29 10.96
CA GLU A 25 -7.86 4.56 12.10
C GLU A 25 -6.78 4.20 13.11
N ALA A 26 -5.61 3.79 12.64
CA ALA A 26 -4.46 3.53 13.49
C ALA A 26 -3.99 4.77 14.24
N TRP A 27 -3.96 5.95 13.57
CA TRP A 27 -3.66 7.22 14.22
C TRP A 27 -4.59 7.51 15.40
N ILE A 28 -5.90 7.26 15.22
CA ILE A 28 -6.90 7.41 16.29
C ILE A 28 -6.63 6.42 17.43
N LYS A 29 -6.39 5.15 17.10
CA LYS A 29 -6.14 4.08 18.08
C LYS A 29 -4.94 4.36 18.99
N ILE A 30 -3.90 5.03 18.47
CA ILE A 30 -2.72 5.43 19.27
C ILE A 30 -2.87 6.78 19.98
N GLY A 31 -4.09 7.33 20.03
CA GLY A 31 -4.38 8.61 20.71
C GLY A 31 -3.95 9.85 19.93
N GLY A 32 -3.79 9.77 18.61
CA GLY A 32 -3.49 10.91 17.76
C GLY A 32 -4.72 11.83 17.62
N GLN A 33 -4.46 13.13 17.52
CA GLN A 33 -5.54 14.13 17.37
C GLN A 33 -6.12 14.11 15.96
N VAL A 34 -7.44 14.38 15.85
CA VAL A 34 -8.14 14.44 14.57
C VAL A 34 -8.79 15.80 14.34
N ALA A 35 -8.86 16.22 13.09
CA ALA A 35 -9.63 17.37 12.66
C ALA A 35 -11.04 16.93 12.24
N LYS A 36 -12.05 17.79 12.46
CA LYS A 36 -13.39 17.58 11.92
C LYS A 36 -13.33 17.56 10.39
N PRO A 37 -13.94 16.59 9.71
CA PRO A 37 -13.99 16.58 8.26
C PRO A 37 -14.85 17.73 7.73
N HIS A 38 -14.39 18.38 6.67
CA HIS A 38 -15.08 19.53 6.06
C HIS A 38 -16.03 19.16 4.89
N TYR A 39 -16.62 17.96 4.89
CA TYR A 39 -17.19 17.33 3.70
C TYR A 39 -18.70 17.44 3.39
N PRO A 40 -19.56 18.23 4.02
CA PRO A 40 -20.99 18.03 3.76
C PRO A 40 -21.47 18.38 2.34
N CYS A 41 -20.76 19.22 1.58
CA CYS A 41 -21.28 19.75 0.30
C CYS A 41 -20.47 19.45 -0.95
N LEU A 42 -19.39 18.68 -0.87
CA LEU A 42 -18.32 18.72 -1.87
C LEU A 42 -18.46 17.79 -3.07
N LYS A 43 -19.43 16.86 -3.14
CA LYS A 43 -19.55 15.96 -4.30
C LYS A 43 -19.64 16.69 -5.66
N LYS A 44 -20.30 17.85 -5.72
CA LYS A 44 -20.39 18.67 -6.94
C LYS A 44 -19.14 19.53 -7.17
N ILE A 45 -18.41 19.82 -6.11
CA ILE A 45 -17.23 20.69 -6.12
C ILE A 45 -15.95 19.88 -6.37
N VAL A 46 -15.97 18.57 -6.12
CA VAL A 46 -14.82 17.65 -6.31
C VAL A 46 -14.21 17.73 -7.72
N GLY A 47 -15.05 17.74 -8.76
CA GLY A 47 -14.57 17.87 -10.15
C GLY A 47 -13.90 19.22 -10.42
N PHE A 48 -14.43 20.29 -9.82
CA PHE A 48 -13.83 21.60 -9.94
C PHE A 48 -12.46 21.67 -9.27
N PHE A 49 -12.32 21.18 -8.03
CA PHE A 49 -11.05 21.21 -7.31
C PHE A 49 -10.04 20.15 -7.77
N HIS A 50 -10.45 19.15 -8.53
CA HIS A 50 -9.51 18.26 -9.21
C HIS A 50 -8.68 19.02 -10.25
N ASN A 51 -9.28 20.00 -10.92
CA ASN A 51 -8.64 20.81 -11.97
C ASN A 51 -8.08 22.13 -11.45
N TYR A 52 -8.70 22.72 -10.44
CA TYR A 52 -8.35 24.05 -9.92
C TYR A 52 -7.90 23.97 -8.47
N GLU A 53 -6.80 24.60 -8.17
CA GLU A 53 -6.23 24.67 -6.84
C GLU A 53 -6.35 26.10 -6.29
N LEU A 54 -6.99 26.23 -5.15
CA LEU A 54 -7.13 27.54 -4.49
C LEU A 54 -5.77 28.01 -3.93
N PRO A 55 -5.55 29.32 -3.82
CA PRO A 55 -4.37 29.87 -3.16
C PRO A 55 -4.40 29.61 -1.65
N SER A 56 -3.24 29.70 -1.01
CA SER A 56 -3.14 29.75 0.44
C SER A 56 -3.57 31.14 0.95
N PHE A 57 -4.37 31.17 2.03
CA PHE A 57 -4.88 32.39 2.65
C PHE A 57 -4.17 32.76 3.97
N GLY A 58 -2.95 32.32 4.13
CA GLY A 58 -2.18 32.50 5.37
C GLY A 58 -2.19 31.24 6.22
N ILE A 59 -1.00 30.70 6.45
CA ILE A 59 -0.82 29.43 7.13
C ILE A 59 -0.87 29.62 8.65
N SER A 60 -1.71 28.84 9.31
CA SER A 60 -1.76 28.79 10.78
C SER A 60 -0.43 28.32 11.35
N ASN A 61 0.08 29.02 12.33
CA ASN A 61 1.27 28.63 13.09
C ASN A 61 0.94 27.76 14.32
N LYS A 62 -0.34 27.46 14.56
CA LYS A 62 -0.82 26.69 15.72
C LYS A 62 -1.08 25.22 15.42
N GLU A 63 -1.44 24.91 14.17
CA GLU A 63 -1.87 23.58 13.77
C GLU A 63 -1.26 23.17 12.43
N ALA A 64 -0.98 21.88 12.28
CA ALA A 64 -0.64 21.20 11.04
C ALA A 64 -1.66 20.09 10.75
N ARG A 65 -1.80 19.68 9.48
CA ARG A 65 -2.71 18.65 9.03
C ARG A 65 -1.95 17.45 8.47
N LEU A 66 -2.09 16.30 9.12
CA LEU A 66 -1.68 15.03 8.55
C LEU A 66 -2.72 14.60 7.51
N ARG A 67 -2.29 14.53 6.25
CA ARG A 67 -3.15 14.22 5.10
C ARG A 67 -2.62 13.00 4.36
N PHE A 68 -3.54 12.14 3.94
CA PHE A 68 -3.27 10.88 3.23
C PHE A 68 -3.48 11.12 1.74
N ILE A 69 -2.40 11.13 0.95
CA ILE A 69 -2.38 11.74 -0.38
C ILE A 69 -1.93 10.74 -1.45
N GLU A 70 -2.72 10.65 -2.53
CA GLU A 70 -2.27 10.10 -3.80
C GLU A 70 -1.81 11.25 -4.72
N PRO A 71 -0.62 11.16 -5.37
CA PRO A 71 -0.11 12.24 -6.21
C PRO A 71 -1.06 12.69 -7.32
N ILE A 72 -1.84 11.75 -7.88
CA ILE A 72 -2.86 12.08 -8.90
C ILE A 72 -3.96 12.95 -8.31
N ASN A 73 -4.41 12.63 -7.08
CA ASN A 73 -5.51 13.30 -6.38
C ASN A 73 -5.04 14.37 -5.38
N ARG A 74 -3.75 14.72 -5.35
CA ARG A 74 -3.13 15.55 -4.30
C ARG A 74 -3.87 16.84 -3.97
N LYS A 75 -4.38 17.53 -4.98
CA LYS A 75 -5.13 18.79 -4.77
C LYS A 75 -6.39 18.55 -3.98
N PHE A 76 -7.10 17.46 -4.30
CA PHE A 76 -8.35 17.07 -3.64
C PHE A 76 -8.08 16.47 -2.26
N ASP A 77 -7.11 15.55 -2.15
CA ASP A 77 -6.78 14.88 -0.90
C ASP A 77 -6.30 15.88 0.17
N ALA A 78 -5.66 16.98 -0.22
CA ALA A 78 -5.19 18.03 0.68
C ALA A 78 -6.19 19.18 0.90
N PHE A 79 -7.24 19.29 0.07
CA PHE A 79 -8.25 20.34 0.18
C PHE A 79 -9.19 20.10 1.37
N PRO A 80 -9.67 21.15 2.06
CA PRO A 80 -9.31 22.58 1.94
C PRO A 80 -8.11 22.99 2.81
N ASP A 81 -7.47 22.04 3.48
CA ASP A 81 -6.52 22.33 4.55
C ASP A 81 -5.28 23.08 4.07
N TYR A 82 -4.79 22.80 2.85
CA TYR A 82 -3.63 23.52 2.29
C TYR A 82 -3.86 25.03 2.13
N CYS A 83 -5.12 25.49 2.19
CA CYS A 83 -5.42 26.92 2.15
C CYS A 83 -5.07 27.64 3.45
N ARG A 84 -5.04 26.94 4.60
CA ARG A 84 -4.95 27.56 5.94
C ARG A 84 -3.97 26.90 6.90
N TYR A 85 -3.51 25.70 6.62
CA TYR A 85 -2.68 24.90 7.52
C TYR A 85 -1.44 24.41 6.82
N GLU A 86 -0.39 24.20 7.59
CA GLU A 86 0.74 23.39 7.16
C GLU A 86 0.26 21.98 6.88
N ILE A 87 0.64 21.44 5.74
CA ILE A 87 0.31 20.07 5.35
C ILE A 87 1.50 19.17 5.62
N ILE A 88 1.25 18.08 6.32
CA ILE A 88 2.17 16.95 6.47
C ILE A 88 1.55 15.82 5.63
N PRO A 89 1.96 15.65 4.37
CA PRO A 89 1.41 14.62 3.51
C PRO A 89 2.03 13.25 3.83
N MET A 90 1.19 12.23 3.97
CA MET A 90 1.58 10.83 3.84
C MET A 90 1.22 10.40 2.43
N ILE A 91 2.22 10.00 1.62
CA ILE A 91 2.14 9.93 0.17
C ILE A 91 2.28 8.48 -0.29
N TRP A 92 1.27 8.02 -1.06
CA TRP A 92 1.26 6.74 -1.78
C TRP A 92 1.54 6.94 -3.26
N ASP A 93 1.95 5.89 -3.95
CA ASP A 93 1.97 5.83 -5.43
C ASP A 93 2.65 7.02 -6.11
N CYS A 94 3.75 7.52 -5.52
CA CYS A 94 4.55 8.60 -6.11
C CYS A 94 5.45 8.04 -7.22
N TRP A 95 4.84 7.58 -8.32
CA TRP A 95 5.55 6.99 -9.45
C TRP A 95 6.41 8.01 -10.18
N PRO A 96 7.52 7.60 -10.84
CA PRO A 96 8.44 8.51 -11.53
C PRO A 96 7.77 9.48 -12.51
N CYS A 97 6.76 9.03 -13.23
CA CYS A 97 5.98 9.86 -14.14
C CYS A 97 5.19 11.01 -13.46
N LEU A 98 5.07 10.98 -12.13
CA LEU A 98 4.38 11.99 -11.33
C LEU A 98 5.34 12.92 -10.57
N ASP A 99 6.64 12.67 -10.60
CA ASP A 99 7.64 13.40 -9.82
C ASP A 99 7.58 14.92 -10.02
N ASP A 100 7.49 15.39 -11.27
CA ASP A 100 7.45 16.83 -11.55
C ASP A 100 6.18 17.48 -11.02
N ARG A 101 5.05 16.81 -11.17
CA ARG A 101 3.76 17.29 -10.66
C ARG A 101 3.74 17.32 -9.13
N MET A 102 4.30 16.28 -8.50
CA MET A 102 4.39 16.21 -7.05
C MET A 102 5.36 17.24 -6.51
N SER A 103 6.54 17.37 -7.12
CA SER A 103 7.55 18.38 -6.76
C SER A 103 7.02 19.81 -6.87
N ALA A 104 6.31 20.12 -7.95
CA ALA A 104 5.69 21.44 -8.12
C ALA A 104 4.66 21.73 -7.01
N TRP A 105 3.87 20.72 -6.62
CA TRP A 105 2.87 20.84 -5.56
C TRP A 105 3.53 21.00 -4.18
N LEU A 106 4.53 20.19 -3.84
CA LEU A 106 5.30 20.29 -2.59
C LEU A 106 5.94 21.67 -2.45
N LYS A 107 6.56 22.16 -3.52
CA LYS A 107 7.17 23.51 -3.55
C LYS A 107 6.14 24.62 -3.38
N LYS A 108 5.01 24.54 -4.10
CA LYS A 108 3.94 25.55 -4.06
C LYS A 108 3.35 25.71 -2.67
N HIS A 109 3.19 24.61 -1.92
CA HIS A 109 2.62 24.60 -0.58
C HIS A 109 3.67 24.66 0.53
N ASP A 110 4.93 24.91 0.18
CA ASP A 110 6.06 25.00 1.12
C ASP A 110 6.10 23.84 2.12
N VAL A 111 5.91 22.61 1.61
CA VAL A 111 5.88 21.40 2.44
C VAL A 111 7.29 21.16 2.99
N LYS A 112 7.42 21.17 4.31
CA LYS A 112 8.70 20.98 5.03
C LYS A 112 8.86 19.57 5.59
N THR A 113 7.77 18.84 5.73
CA THR A 113 7.70 17.54 6.39
C THR A 113 6.78 16.65 5.61
N ALA A 114 7.25 15.48 5.18
CA ALA A 114 6.48 14.51 4.40
C ALA A 114 6.77 13.07 4.82
N ILE A 115 5.81 12.19 4.61
CA ILE A 115 5.92 10.76 4.85
C ILE A 115 5.70 10.05 3.52
N PHE A 116 6.55 9.09 3.17
CA PHE A 116 6.41 8.29 1.96
C PHE A 116 6.22 6.82 2.30
N THR A 117 5.36 6.14 1.57
CA THR A 117 5.12 4.70 1.76
C THR A 117 6.12 3.81 1.00
N SER A 118 7.09 4.40 0.31
CA SER A 118 8.14 3.70 -0.41
C SER A 118 9.48 4.42 -0.25
N ARG A 119 10.54 3.66 0.03
CA ARG A 119 11.91 4.15 0.18
C ARG A 119 12.42 4.81 -1.10
N GLN A 120 12.31 4.13 -2.23
CA GLN A 120 12.80 4.64 -3.51
C GLN A 120 12.08 5.94 -3.93
N ASN A 121 10.78 6.04 -3.65
CA ASN A 121 10.02 7.27 -3.88
C ASN A 121 10.53 8.41 -2.98
N ALA A 122 10.76 8.13 -1.71
CA ALA A 122 11.30 9.10 -0.76
C ALA A 122 12.68 9.61 -1.19
N GLU A 123 13.58 8.71 -1.58
CA GLU A 123 14.94 9.05 -2.01
C GLU A 123 14.95 9.94 -3.27
N ARG A 124 14.05 9.69 -4.24
CA ARG A 124 13.94 10.54 -5.43
C ARG A 124 13.46 11.94 -5.08
N ILE A 125 12.48 12.06 -4.20
CA ILE A 125 11.97 13.36 -3.74
C ILE A 125 13.00 14.06 -2.84
N GLN A 126 13.70 13.33 -1.96
CA GLN A 126 14.75 13.90 -1.12
C GLN A 126 15.87 14.56 -1.95
N LYS A 127 16.26 13.98 -3.08
CA LYS A 127 17.25 14.59 -4.00
C LYS A 127 16.79 15.94 -4.56
N ARG A 128 15.47 16.14 -4.71
CA ARG A 128 14.87 17.40 -5.19
C ARG A 128 14.64 18.41 -4.06
N PHE A 129 14.49 17.93 -2.83
CA PHE A 129 14.20 18.70 -1.63
C PHE A 129 15.12 18.29 -0.47
N PRO A 130 16.44 18.63 -0.53
CA PRO A 130 17.42 18.14 0.46
C PRO A 130 17.10 18.56 1.89
N ASP A 131 16.46 19.72 2.07
CA ASP A 131 16.11 20.26 3.40
C ASP A 131 14.73 19.80 3.93
N MET A 132 13.99 18.98 3.17
CA MET A 132 12.71 18.46 3.61
C MET A 132 12.91 17.31 4.61
N ASN A 133 12.19 17.36 5.72
CA ASN A 133 12.13 16.23 6.64
C ASN A 133 11.28 15.12 6.01
N ILE A 134 11.89 14.00 5.66
CA ILE A 134 11.20 12.85 5.06
C ILE A 134 11.32 11.65 5.98
N LEU A 135 10.17 11.00 6.25
CA LEU A 135 10.08 9.70 6.88
C LEU A 135 9.59 8.66 5.86
N VAL A 136 10.22 7.49 5.85
CA VAL A 136 9.74 6.33 5.11
C VAL A 136 8.95 5.43 6.05
N VAL A 137 7.71 5.13 5.69
CA VAL A 137 6.85 4.21 6.42
C VAL A 137 6.13 3.32 5.40
N THR A 138 6.61 2.10 5.23
CA THR A 138 6.00 1.14 4.28
C THR A 138 4.53 0.87 4.59
N GLU A 139 3.78 0.45 3.60
CA GLU A 139 2.36 0.12 3.79
C GLU A 139 2.18 -0.96 4.87
N GLY A 140 1.12 -0.84 5.61
CA GLY A 140 0.68 -1.81 6.62
C GLY A 140 -0.72 -2.33 6.32
N VAL A 141 -1.20 -3.22 7.18
CA VAL A 141 -2.56 -3.77 7.09
C VAL A 141 -3.22 -3.82 8.48
N ASP A 142 -4.52 -4.00 8.48
CA ASP A 142 -5.26 -4.37 9.70
C ASP A 142 -5.19 -5.90 9.85
N THR A 143 -4.26 -6.37 10.66
CA THR A 143 -3.98 -7.80 10.83
C THR A 143 -5.17 -8.58 11.41
N SER A 144 -6.15 -7.91 12.03
CA SER A 144 -7.34 -8.56 12.59
C SER A 144 -8.34 -9.02 11.53
N LYS A 145 -8.21 -8.57 10.30
CA LYS A 145 -9.10 -8.90 9.19
C LYS A 145 -8.67 -10.14 8.40
N HIS A 146 -7.44 -10.61 8.61
CA HIS A 146 -6.87 -11.69 7.81
C HIS A 146 -6.95 -13.02 8.54
N HIS A 147 -7.55 -14.00 7.88
CA HIS A 147 -7.69 -15.35 8.39
C HIS A 147 -6.38 -16.12 8.23
N GLU A 148 -6.05 -16.93 9.22
CA GLU A 148 -4.82 -17.73 9.20
C GLU A 148 -4.81 -18.81 8.11
N GLY A 149 -5.97 -19.34 7.80
CA GLY A 149 -6.14 -20.46 6.88
C GLY A 149 -5.72 -21.80 7.47
N LYS A 150 -6.05 -22.87 6.77
CA LYS A 150 -5.66 -24.25 7.08
C LYS A 150 -4.18 -24.49 6.78
N LEU A 151 -3.67 -25.67 7.12
CA LEU A 151 -2.40 -26.14 6.61
C LEU A 151 -2.44 -26.17 5.06
N LEU A 152 -1.33 -25.92 4.41
CA LEU A 152 -1.28 -25.83 2.94
C LEU A 152 -1.87 -27.07 2.24
N LYS A 153 -1.59 -28.27 2.76
CA LYS A 153 -2.10 -29.53 2.18
C LYS A 153 -3.63 -29.67 2.21
N ASP A 154 -4.28 -28.99 3.17
CA ASP A 154 -5.73 -29.12 3.39
C ASP A 154 -6.53 -28.03 2.67
N ARG A 155 -5.84 -27.17 1.88
CA ARG A 155 -6.45 -26.07 1.13
C ARG A 155 -6.93 -26.54 -0.23
N LYS A 156 -8.04 -25.94 -0.69
CA LYS A 156 -8.72 -26.36 -1.92
C LYS A 156 -8.31 -25.60 -3.15
N ILE A 157 -7.94 -24.32 -3.01
CA ILE A 157 -7.53 -23.47 -4.14
C ILE A 157 -6.04 -23.66 -4.33
N ASP A 158 -5.64 -24.25 -5.45
CA ASP A 158 -4.23 -24.50 -5.72
C ASP A 158 -3.52 -23.18 -6.08
N PHE A 159 -4.14 -22.34 -6.88
CA PHE A 159 -3.60 -21.06 -7.27
C PHE A 159 -4.66 -19.97 -7.23
N LEU A 160 -4.38 -18.88 -6.50
CA LEU A 160 -5.23 -17.69 -6.40
C LEU A 160 -4.59 -16.52 -7.13
N GLU A 161 -5.31 -15.96 -8.10
CA GLU A 161 -4.95 -14.71 -8.77
C GLU A 161 -6.00 -13.64 -8.44
N TYR A 162 -5.58 -12.58 -7.74
CA TYR A 162 -6.49 -11.54 -7.29
C TYR A 162 -5.90 -10.12 -7.44
N GLY A 163 -6.76 -9.14 -7.39
CA GLY A 163 -6.41 -7.74 -7.54
C GLY A 163 -6.38 -7.32 -9.01
N ARG A 164 -5.36 -6.57 -9.42
CA ARG A 164 -5.18 -6.22 -10.83
C ARG A 164 -4.63 -7.44 -11.55
N THR A 165 -5.47 -8.11 -12.30
CA THR A 165 -5.04 -9.22 -13.16
C THR A 165 -4.02 -8.70 -14.16
N ASN A 166 -2.88 -9.34 -14.15
CA ASN A 166 -1.85 -9.02 -15.10
C ASN A 166 -1.83 -10.10 -16.19
N LYS A 167 -2.28 -9.75 -17.37
CA LYS A 167 -2.27 -10.62 -18.55
C LYS A 167 -0.88 -11.19 -18.91
N LEU A 168 0.17 -10.69 -18.25
CA LEU A 168 1.56 -11.12 -18.46
C LEU A 168 1.91 -12.41 -17.73
N VAL A 169 1.10 -12.88 -16.79
CA VAL A 169 1.56 -13.91 -15.88
C VAL A 169 0.93 -15.26 -16.12
N ILE A 170 -0.37 -15.35 -16.15
CA ILE A 170 -1.07 -16.60 -16.47
C ILE A 170 -2.29 -16.23 -17.28
N GLY A 171 -2.22 -16.50 -18.57
CA GLY A 171 -3.34 -16.26 -19.49
C GLY A 171 -4.56 -17.08 -19.12
N GLU A 172 -5.68 -16.83 -19.83
CA GLU A 172 -6.94 -17.55 -19.70
C GLU A 172 -6.84 -19.06 -20.05
N SER A 173 -5.66 -19.52 -20.48
CA SER A 173 -5.43 -20.90 -20.87
C SER A 173 -5.36 -21.80 -19.65
N ASP A 174 -6.10 -22.90 -19.73
CA ASP A 174 -6.25 -23.92 -18.72
C ASP A 174 -4.94 -24.30 -18.01
N PHE A 175 -4.94 -24.08 -16.71
CA PHE A 175 -4.00 -24.69 -15.81
C PHE A 175 -4.48 -26.12 -15.58
N GLU A 176 -4.26 -26.99 -16.58
CA GLU A 176 -4.75 -28.36 -16.55
C GLU A 176 -4.36 -29.07 -15.25
N GLY A 177 -5.36 -29.56 -14.52
CA GLY A 177 -5.19 -30.26 -13.25
C GLY A 177 -4.98 -29.36 -12.02
N ILE A 178 -5.06 -28.03 -12.14
CA ILE A 178 -4.89 -27.08 -11.04
C ILE A 178 -6.21 -26.33 -10.78
N ASN A 179 -6.68 -26.32 -9.54
CA ASN A 179 -7.81 -25.50 -9.12
C ASN A 179 -7.41 -24.03 -9.05
N HIS A 180 -7.58 -23.32 -10.17
CA HIS A 180 -7.21 -21.92 -10.34
C HIS A 180 -8.42 -21.00 -10.11
N LEU A 181 -8.34 -20.12 -9.12
CA LEU A 181 -9.30 -19.04 -8.90
C LEU A 181 -8.71 -17.70 -9.33
N CYS A 182 -9.14 -17.20 -10.48
CA CYS A 182 -8.82 -15.86 -10.96
C CYS A 182 -9.99 -14.91 -10.68
N THR A 183 -9.80 -13.96 -9.76
CA THR A 183 -10.89 -13.02 -9.39
C THR A 183 -11.25 -12.05 -10.49
N GLY A 184 -10.35 -11.80 -11.45
CA GLY A 184 -10.59 -10.96 -12.63
C GLY A 184 -11.56 -11.56 -13.63
N ASN A 185 -11.72 -12.90 -13.62
CA ASN A 185 -12.61 -13.64 -14.54
C ASN A 185 -14.02 -13.83 -13.95
N LEU A 186 -14.23 -13.43 -12.70
CA LEU A 186 -15.53 -13.58 -12.05
C LEU A 186 -16.53 -12.55 -12.59
N LYS A 187 -17.78 -12.99 -12.83
CA LYS A 187 -18.88 -12.10 -13.25
C LYS A 187 -19.21 -11.02 -12.20
N LYS A 188 -18.98 -11.32 -10.94
CA LYS A 188 -19.20 -10.42 -9.81
C LYS A 188 -17.91 -10.39 -8.97
N ARG A 189 -17.49 -9.20 -8.59
CA ARG A 189 -16.36 -9.01 -7.66
C ARG A 189 -16.67 -9.68 -6.32
N LEU A 190 -15.70 -10.39 -5.77
CA LEU A 190 -15.76 -10.91 -4.41
C LEU A 190 -15.93 -9.74 -3.42
N THR A 191 -16.69 -9.96 -2.36
CA THR A 191 -16.67 -9.10 -1.18
C THR A 191 -15.32 -9.23 -0.48
N ASP A 192 -15.02 -8.32 0.45
CA ASP A 192 -13.78 -8.38 1.20
C ASP A 192 -13.71 -9.70 2.03
N GLU A 193 -14.82 -10.15 2.61
CA GLU A 193 -14.93 -11.41 3.35
C GLU A 193 -14.73 -12.63 2.42
N GLU A 194 -15.40 -12.69 1.27
CA GLU A 194 -15.23 -13.75 0.28
C GLU A 194 -13.77 -13.83 -0.24
N LEU A 195 -13.07 -12.69 -0.34
CA LEU A 195 -11.67 -12.65 -0.74
C LEU A 195 -10.77 -13.19 0.39
N GLU A 196 -11.02 -12.81 1.64
CA GLU A 196 -10.28 -13.31 2.81
C GLU A 196 -10.44 -14.83 2.96
N ASP A 197 -11.66 -15.37 2.75
CA ASP A 197 -11.91 -16.80 2.75
C ASP A 197 -11.16 -17.52 1.62
N ALA A 198 -11.15 -16.93 0.41
CA ALA A 198 -10.39 -17.48 -0.70
C ALA A 198 -8.88 -17.46 -0.43
N MET A 199 -8.36 -16.40 0.17
CA MET A 199 -6.96 -16.30 0.57
C MET A 199 -6.61 -17.35 1.65
N ALA A 200 -7.48 -17.56 2.62
CA ALA A 200 -7.29 -18.54 3.68
C ALA A 200 -7.33 -20.02 3.17
N ASP A 201 -7.95 -20.26 2.00
CA ASP A 201 -8.06 -21.58 1.38
C ASP A 201 -7.17 -21.75 0.11
N ALA A 202 -6.31 -20.76 -0.19
CA ALA A 202 -5.38 -20.80 -1.32
C ALA A 202 -3.97 -21.30 -0.91
N LYS A 203 -3.38 -22.19 -1.72
CA LYS A 203 -2.01 -22.72 -1.53
C LYS A 203 -0.97 -21.74 -2.03
N THR A 204 -1.15 -21.24 -3.25
CA THR A 204 -0.17 -20.37 -3.93
C THR A 204 -0.86 -19.12 -4.49
N THR A 205 -0.09 -18.05 -4.64
CA THR A 205 -0.51 -16.82 -5.32
C THR A 205 0.67 -16.14 -5.99
N ILE A 206 0.36 -15.23 -6.93
CA ILE A 206 1.38 -14.43 -7.58
C ILE A 206 1.51 -13.06 -6.95
N VAL A 207 2.75 -12.62 -6.75
CA VAL A 207 3.08 -11.28 -6.26
C VAL A 207 4.14 -10.64 -7.15
N LEU A 208 3.83 -9.45 -7.65
CA LEU A 208 4.72 -8.64 -8.47
C LEU A 208 4.63 -7.18 -8.09
N THR A 209 5.74 -6.49 -8.11
CA THR A 209 5.81 -5.04 -7.97
C THR A 209 5.38 -4.32 -9.24
N LYS A 210 5.08 -3.03 -9.14
CA LYS A 210 4.50 -2.24 -10.24
C LYS A 210 5.43 -2.12 -11.45
N ASN A 211 6.74 -2.09 -11.24
CA ASN A 211 7.73 -2.06 -12.32
C ASN A 211 7.63 -3.27 -13.27
N TYR A 212 7.19 -4.43 -12.77
CA TYR A 212 6.95 -5.61 -13.61
C TYR A 212 5.55 -5.63 -14.21
N THR A 213 4.55 -5.15 -13.47
CA THR A 213 3.14 -5.23 -13.92
C THR A 213 2.73 -4.08 -14.82
N ASP A 214 3.40 -2.93 -14.70
CA ASP A 214 3.13 -1.73 -15.49
C ASP A 214 4.41 -0.87 -15.54
N PRO A 215 5.42 -1.29 -16.32
CA PRO A 215 6.72 -0.63 -16.37
C PRO A 215 6.65 0.81 -16.90
N ALA A 216 5.61 1.15 -17.68
CA ALA A 216 5.40 2.51 -18.14
C ALA A 216 5.10 3.50 -17.01
N ILE A 217 4.51 3.03 -15.91
CA ILE A 217 4.20 3.81 -14.71
C ILE A 217 5.23 3.58 -13.62
N GLY A 218 5.53 2.30 -13.32
CA GLY A 218 6.42 1.89 -12.25
C GLY A 218 7.89 2.21 -12.52
N ALA A 219 8.29 2.23 -13.79
CA ALA A 219 9.67 2.36 -14.22
C ALA A 219 10.56 1.32 -13.49
N ASP A 220 11.53 1.76 -12.70
CA ASP A 220 12.44 0.94 -11.89
C ASP A 220 12.06 0.88 -10.39
N VAL A 221 10.86 1.39 -10.03
CA VAL A 221 10.44 1.50 -8.63
C VAL A 221 9.73 0.25 -8.14
N GLU A 222 10.29 -0.34 -7.12
CA GLU A 222 9.68 -1.42 -6.34
C GLU A 222 9.06 -0.84 -5.07
N THR A 223 7.84 -1.28 -4.77
CA THR A 223 7.16 -0.85 -3.55
C THR A 223 6.61 -2.04 -2.78
N LEU A 224 6.79 -2.01 -1.46
CA LEU A 224 6.12 -2.94 -0.56
C LEU A 224 4.65 -2.53 -0.41
N THR A 225 3.77 -3.28 -1.06
CA THR A 225 2.32 -3.06 -1.00
C THR A 225 1.66 -3.94 0.06
N GLN A 226 0.42 -3.59 0.43
CA GLN A 226 -0.40 -4.37 1.38
C GLN A 226 -0.51 -5.84 1.00
N ARG A 227 -0.54 -6.15 -0.31
CA ARG A 227 -0.67 -7.52 -0.83
C ARG A 227 0.35 -8.50 -0.26
N TYR A 228 1.60 -8.08 -0.06
CA TYR A 228 2.60 -8.97 0.54
C TYR A 228 2.22 -9.34 1.98
N TRP A 229 1.79 -8.35 2.77
CA TRP A 229 1.35 -8.59 4.14
C TRP A 229 0.08 -9.45 4.21
N GLU A 230 -0.90 -9.19 3.35
CA GLU A 230 -2.15 -9.96 3.25
C GLU A 230 -1.84 -11.44 3.00
N ASN A 231 -0.99 -11.74 2.01
CA ASN A 231 -0.60 -13.11 1.68
C ASN A 231 0.22 -13.79 2.80
N MET A 232 1.14 -13.05 3.42
CA MET A 232 1.89 -13.55 4.57
C MET A 232 0.97 -13.89 5.75
N LEU A 233 -0.01 -13.04 6.04
CA LEU A 233 -1.01 -13.26 7.10
C LEU A 233 -1.88 -14.48 6.83
N SER A 234 -2.25 -14.73 5.58
CA SER A 234 -3.07 -15.87 5.18
C SER A 234 -2.25 -17.15 4.93
N ARG A 235 -0.93 -17.12 5.15
CA ARG A 235 -0.02 -18.26 4.94
C ARG A 235 -0.07 -18.84 3.53
N ILE A 236 -0.08 -17.97 2.50
CA ILE A 236 -0.05 -18.39 1.11
C ILE A 236 1.40 -18.41 0.63
N VAL A 237 1.78 -19.43 -0.15
CA VAL A 237 3.08 -19.42 -0.83
C VAL A 237 3.05 -18.37 -1.93
N MET A 238 3.86 -17.35 -1.77
CA MET A 238 4.00 -16.26 -2.74
C MET A 238 5.02 -16.63 -3.81
N VAL A 239 4.62 -16.50 -5.08
CA VAL A 239 5.47 -16.77 -6.25
C VAL A 239 5.62 -15.47 -7.03
N GLY A 240 6.83 -15.11 -7.40
CA GLY A 240 7.05 -13.89 -8.19
C GLY A 240 8.29 -13.13 -7.81
N HIS A 241 8.13 -11.92 -7.25
CA HIS A 241 9.25 -11.06 -6.86
C HIS A 241 8.98 -10.34 -5.55
N ALA A 242 9.97 -10.35 -4.64
CA ALA A 242 9.91 -9.60 -3.40
C ALA A 242 10.58 -8.23 -3.56
N PRO A 243 9.91 -7.11 -3.21
CA PRO A 243 10.59 -5.82 -3.17
C PRO A 243 11.71 -5.84 -2.12
N GLN A 244 12.85 -5.21 -2.44
CA GLN A 244 14.00 -5.18 -1.54
C GLN A 244 13.64 -4.58 -0.16
N GLU A 245 12.70 -3.63 -0.11
CA GLU A 245 12.19 -3.08 1.15
C GLU A 245 11.62 -4.15 2.09
N LEU A 246 10.94 -5.16 1.55
CA LEU A 246 10.38 -6.26 2.34
C LEU A 246 11.48 -7.16 2.86
N VAL A 247 12.41 -7.55 1.98
CA VAL A 247 13.56 -8.41 2.34
C VAL A 247 14.41 -7.76 3.43
N ASP A 248 14.72 -6.47 3.31
CA ASP A 248 15.47 -5.71 4.31
C ASP A 248 14.72 -5.66 5.66
N LEU A 249 13.39 -5.49 5.61
CA LEU A 249 12.58 -5.34 6.81
C LEU A 249 12.46 -6.63 7.63
N ILE A 250 12.33 -7.78 6.94
CA ILE A 250 12.12 -9.08 7.61
C ILE A 250 13.37 -9.94 7.72
N GLY A 251 14.44 -9.58 6.99
CA GLY A 251 15.74 -10.25 7.05
C GLY A 251 15.86 -11.54 6.21
N TYR A 252 14.89 -11.84 5.35
CA TYR A 252 14.93 -12.97 4.40
C TYR A 252 13.97 -12.72 3.23
N ASN A 253 14.05 -13.53 2.16
CA ASN A 253 13.09 -13.46 1.07
C ASN A 253 11.84 -14.32 1.37
N PRO A 254 10.63 -13.75 1.49
CA PRO A 254 9.40 -14.48 1.76
C PRO A 254 8.71 -15.02 0.49
N VAL A 255 9.27 -14.74 -0.69
CA VAL A 255 8.70 -15.05 -2.01
C VAL A 255 9.58 -16.09 -2.70
N ILE A 256 8.99 -17.03 -3.39
CA ILE A 256 9.69 -17.90 -4.33
C ILE A 256 9.89 -17.08 -5.61
N GLU A 257 11.14 -16.68 -5.85
CA GLU A 257 11.51 -15.83 -6.99
C GLU A 257 11.36 -16.56 -8.31
N VAL A 258 10.73 -15.92 -9.28
CA VAL A 258 10.61 -16.43 -10.65
C VAL A 258 11.17 -15.40 -11.63
N PRO A 259 12.04 -15.81 -12.58
CA PRO A 259 12.55 -14.90 -13.59
C PRO A 259 11.43 -14.26 -14.41
N ILE A 260 11.40 -12.93 -14.44
CA ILE A 260 10.39 -12.14 -15.14
C ILE A 260 11.00 -11.62 -16.44
N GLY A 261 10.31 -11.83 -17.56
CA GLY A 261 10.78 -11.45 -18.90
C GLY A 261 10.14 -12.32 -19.98
N TYR A 262 10.89 -12.60 -21.03
CA TYR A 262 10.48 -13.53 -22.09
C TYR A 262 10.22 -14.92 -21.47
N ASN A 263 9.05 -15.53 -21.72
CA ASN A 263 8.57 -16.79 -21.11
C ASN A 263 8.17 -16.71 -19.62
N SER A 264 7.93 -15.54 -19.05
CA SER A 264 7.49 -15.41 -17.65
C SER A 264 6.31 -16.32 -17.32
N GLU A 265 5.31 -16.39 -18.20
CA GLU A 265 4.12 -17.23 -18.00
C GLU A 265 4.48 -18.71 -17.82
N ALA A 266 5.34 -19.25 -18.68
CA ALA A 266 5.79 -20.63 -18.58
C ALA A 266 6.59 -20.86 -17.29
N ASN A 267 7.47 -19.92 -16.92
CA ASN A 267 8.25 -19.99 -15.70
C ASN A 267 7.33 -20.04 -14.46
N PHE A 268 6.34 -19.18 -14.41
CA PHE A 268 5.37 -19.16 -13.30
C PHE A 268 4.55 -20.45 -13.23
N ARG A 269 4.06 -20.96 -14.36
CA ARG A 269 3.30 -22.23 -14.40
C ARG A 269 4.14 -23.39 -13.91
N ASN A 270 5.37 -23.50 -14.35
CA ASN A 270 6.26 -24.57 -13.95
C ASN A 270 6.57 -24.48 -12.45
N GLU A 271 6.85 -23.28 -11.94
CA GLU A 271 7.15 -23.09 -10.53
C GLU A 271 5.93 -23.37 -9.63
N VAL A 272 4.73 -22.91 -10.02
CA VAL A 272 3.50 -23.22 -9.28
C VAL A 272 3.26 -24.74 -9.25
N LYS A 273 3.44 -25.47 -10.37
CA LYS A 273 3.32 -26.94 -10.40
C LYS A 273 4.33 -27.61 -9.47
N ASN A 274 5.59 -27.21 -9.54
CA ASN A 274 6.65 -27.72 -8.67
C ASN A 274 6.32 -27.50 -7.18
N ILE A 275 5.85 -26.31 -6.81
CA ILE A 275 5.43 -26.00 -5.43
C ILE A 275 4.25 -26.90 -5.01
N LEU A 276 3.27 -27.10 -5.87
CA LEU A 276 2.08 -27.91 -5.54
C LEU A 276 2.43 -29.40 -5.35
N GLU A 277 3.39 -29.93 -6.09
CA GLU A 277 3.91 -31.30 -5.92
C GLU A 277 4.63 -31.50 -4.58
N HIS A 278 5.18 -30.41 -3.99
CA HIS A 278 5.93 -30.42 -2.76
C HIS A 278 5.34 -29.47 -1.70
N ILE A 279 4.04 -29.27 -1.72
CA ILE A 279 3.38 -28.17 -0.98
C ILE A 279 3.64 -28.20 0.53
N GLU A 280 3.80 -29.37 1.14
CA GLU A 280 4.05 -29.52 2.56
C GLU A 280 5.43 -28.96 2.97
N ASP A 281 6.41 -28.95 2.07
CA ASP A 281 7.76 -28.43 2.32
C ASP A 281 7.77 -26.92 2.52
N TYR A 282 6.75 -26.22 2.02
CA TYR A 282 6.59 -24.78 2.15
C TYR A 282 5.86 -24.34 3.42
N GLN A 283 5.29 -25.27 4.20
CA GLN A 283 4.58 -24.91 5.43
C GLN A 283 5.44 -24.10 6.41
N PRO A 284 6.73 -24.46 6.69
CA PRO A 284 7.59 -23.68 7.59
C PRO A 284 7.84 -22.25 7.09
N LEU A 285 7.94 -22.04 5.77
CA LEU A 285 8.12 -20.71 5.17
C LEU A 285 6.89 -19.84 5.42
N VAL A 286 5.68 -20.35 5.14
CA VAL A 286 4.45 -19.56 5.29
C VAL A 286 4.11 -19.30 6.77
N ASP A 287 4.45 -20.21 7.67
CA ASP A 287 4.30 -20.01 9.11
C ASP A 287 5.22 -18.89 9.61
N LYS A 288 6.50 -18.91 9.19
CA LYS A 288 7.45 -17.83 9.46
C LYS A 288 7.00 -16.49 8.87
N ASN A 289 6.49 -16.50 7.63
CA ASN A 289 5.94 -15.32 6.97
C ASN A 289 4.83 -14.71 7.82
N ARG A 290 3.88 -15.52 8.28
CA ARG A 290 2.79 -15.05 9.13
C ARG A 290 3.29 -14.46 10.45
N GLU A 291 4.21 -15.13 11.14
CA GLU A 291 4.80 -14.62 12.37
C GLU A 291 5.38 -13.21 12.17
N MET A 292 6.16 -13.03 11.11
CA MET A 292 6.75 -11.74 10.77
C MET A 292 5.69 -10.70 10.40
N ALA A 293 4.65 -11.08 9.64
CA ALA A 293 3.58 -10.16 9.28
C ALA A 293 2.77 -9.72 10.50
N VAL A 294 2.39 -10.63 11.41
CA VAL A 294 1.71 -10.27 12.66
C VAL A 294 2.52 -9.26 13.48
N LYS A 295 3.84 -9.44 13.51
CA LYS A 295 4.75 -8.57 14.26
C LYS A 295 4.98 -7.21 13.59
N LEU A 296 5.08 -7.16 12.26
CA LEU A 296 5.57 -5.97 11.55
C LEU A 296 4.53 -5.27 10.68
N ALA A 297 3.44 -5.94 10.26
CA ALA A 297 2.47 -5.37 9.36
C ALA A 297 1.46 -4.37 9.97
N PRO A 298 1.14 -4.38 11.28
CA PRO A 298 0.07 -3.53 11.80
C PRO A 298 0.29 -2.04 11.57
N TRP A 299 -0.73 -1.34 11.08
CA TRP A 299 -0.71 0.12 10.94
C TRP A 299 -0.44 0.85 12.25
N ASN A 300 -0.87 0.30 13.40
CA ASN A 300 -0.65 0.93 14.70
C ASN A 300 0.83 1.16 15.00
N LEU A 301 1.70 0.18 14.69
CA LEU A 301 3.14 0.29 14.90
C LEU A 301 3.74 1.38 14.00
N ARG A 302 3.30 1.43 12.77
CA ARG A 302 3.75 2.44 11.79
C ARG A 302 3.33 3.85 12.19
N MET A 303 2.09 4.01 12.59
CA MET A 303 1.58 5.32 12.99
C MET A 303 2.14 5.76 14.34
N GLN A 304 2.50 4.83 15.23
CA GLN A 304 3.25 5.15 16.44
C GLN A 304 4.64 5.73 16.09
N HIS A 305 5.35 5.11 15.15
CA HIS A 305 6.63 5.62 14.66
C HIS A 305 6.49 7.00 14.01
N VAL A 306 5.44 7.23 13.21
CA VAL A 306 5.11 8.55 12.66
C VAL A 306 4.93 9.58 13.76
N LYS A 307 4.17 9.24 14.80
CA LYS A 307 3.88 10.14 15.93
C LYS A 307 5.16 10.52 16.67
N GLU A 308 5.99 9.53 17.00
CA GLU A 308 7.27 9.73 17.69
C GLU A 308 8.22 10.61 16.86
N TRP A 309 8.32 10.36 15.56
CA TRP A 309 9.12 11.17 14.66
C TRP A 309 8.63 12.63 14.58
N LEU A 310 7.32 12.86 14.46
CA LEU A 310 6.76 14.21 14.47
C LEU A 310 7.01 14.92 15.79
N VAL A 311 6.92 14.23 16.93
CA VAL A 311 7.29 14.79 18.24
C VAL A 311 8.77 15.16 18.28
N GLY A 312 9.64 14.34 17.72
CA GLY A 312 11.08 14.61 17.57
C GLY A 312 11.37 15.86 16.74
N LEU A 313 10.53 16.15 15.74
CA LEU A 313 10.61 17.39 14.94
C LEU A 313 9.97 18.62 15.63
N GLY A 314 9.47 18.46 16.85
CA GLY A 314 8.93 19.58 17.65
C GLY A 314 7.42 19.80 17.48
N TYR A 315 6.69 18.90 16.84
CA TYR A 315 5.24 18.94 16.80
C TYR A 315 4.61 18.42 18.11
N ASP A 316 3.33 18.74 18.32
CA ASP A 316 2.42 18.17 19.32
C ASP A 316 1.49 17.19 18.58
N ALA A 317 1.90 15.91 18.51
CA ALA A 317 1.28 14.87 17.69
C ALA A 317 0.57 13.78 18.52
#